data_0867c6b6a0caf7715db7cb85887b80f2
#
_entry.id   0867c6b6a0caf7715db7cb85887b80f2
#
_cell.length_a   1.000
_cell.length_b   1.000
_cell.length_c   1.000
_cell.angle_alpha   90.00
_cell.angle_beta   90.00
_cell.angle_gamma   90.00
#
_symmetry.space_group_name_H-M   'P 1'
#
loop_
_entity.id
_entity.type
_entity.pdbx_description
1 polymer ?
#
loop_
_entity_poly.entity_id
_entity_poly.type
_entity_poly.pdbx_seq_one_letter_code
_entity_poly.pdbx_strand_id
1 'polypeptide(L)'
;MLQRNLVDLLVSAGYRCLLVGDPAQLNPIGEIMSRAWALAGKNRVLLSKVERYDNQLLALSIALRNNLKAKKWVSPIKDDNDGVQGVFVKTRKNFEAYIMSLRLEDWDTVKLCCWRNRTVEGYNNMIREALGFVEDYEVGERLLLASPYSVSGTIVAYTDEELVLKGIDKRRFTFADYELEAYVFDVGRDFVLHVPVDA
;
A
#
# COMPACT_ATOMS: atom_id res chain seq x y z
N MET A 1 -11.16 -4.68 -2.65
CA MET A 1 -11.64 -5.35 -3.89
C MET A 1 -13.07 -5.83 -3.68
N LEU A 2 -13.97 -5.58 -4.63
CA LEU A 2 -15.33 -6.09 -4.58
C LEU A 2 -15.33 -7.61 -4.74
N GLN A 3 -15.87 -8.31 -3.76
CA GLN A 3 -16.00 -9.76 -3.82
C GLN A 3 -16.96 -10.14 -4.96
N ARG A 4 -16.68 -11.26 -5.64
CA ARG A 4 -17.48 -11.78 -6.75
C ARG A 4 -18.97 -11.81 -6.44
N ASN A 5 -19.33 -12.30 -5.28
CA ASN A 5 -20.72 -12.45 -4.85
C ASN A 5 -21.45 -11.10 -4.71
N LEU A 6 -20.75 -10.05 -4.28
CA LEU A 6 -21.35 -8.72 -4.13
C LEU A 6 -21.69 -8.10 -5.49
N VAL A 7 -20.80 -8.25 -6.48
CA VAL A 7 -21.05 -7.73 -7.84
C VAL A 7 -22.24 -8.45 -8.48
N ASP A 8 -22.30 -9.78 -8.39
CA ASP A 8 -23.43 -10.56 -8.91
C ASP A 8 -24.73 -10.22 -8.19
N LEU A 9 -24.71 -9.99 -6.88
CA LEU A 9 -25.88 -9.59 -6.10
C LEU A 9 -26.42 -8.22 -6.53
N LEU A 10 -25.54 -7.22 -6.70
CA LEU A 10 -25.95 -5.88 -7.14
C LEU A 10 -26.59 -5.90 -8.53
N VAL A 11 -25.98 -6.66 -9.46
CA VAL A 11 -26.51 -6.78 -10.83
C VAL A 11 -27.84 -7.54 -10.85
N SER A 12 -27.98 -8.64 -10.09
CA SER A 12 -29.23 -9.40 -10.01
C SER A 12 -30.35 -8.66 -9.33
N ALA A 13 -30.04 -7.74 -8.41
CA ALA A 13 -30.98 -6.84 -7.77
C ALA A 13 -31.41 -5.66 -8.68
N GLY A 14 -30.91 -5.59 -9.91
CA GLY A 14 -31.29 -4.57 -10.89
C GLY A 14 -30.62 -3.21 -10.71
N TYR A 15 -29.56 -3.12 -9.89
CA TYR A 15 -28.83 -1.86 -9.73
C TYR A 15 -28.06 -1.50 -10.99
N ARG A 16 -28.04 -0.22 -11.35
CA ARG A 16 -27.16 0.33 -12.36
C ARG A 16 -25.78 0.54 -11.75
N CYS A 17 -24.80 -0.23 -12.20
CA CYS A 17 -23.44 -0.20 -11.66
C CYS A 17 -22.46 0.41 -12.66
N LEU A 18 -21.68 1.39 -12.23
CA LEU A 18 -20.46 1.82 -12.91
C LEU A 18 -19.26 1.15 -12.23
N LEU A 19 -18.58 0.27 -12.96
CA LEU A 19 -17.42 -0.44 -12.45
C LEU A 19 -16.15 0.18 -13.06
N VAL A 20 -15.23 0.61 -12.20
CA VAL A 20 -13.97 1.22 -12.59
C VAL A 20 -12.83 0.29 -12.20
N GLY A 21 -11.90 0.04 -13.11
CA GLY A 21 -10.78 -0.86 -12.84
C GLY A 21 -9.76 -0.89 -13.97
N ASP A 22 -8.63 -1.53 -13.72
CA ASP A 22 -7.55 -1.73 -14.67
C ASP A 22 -7.22 -3.22 -14.78
N PRO A 23 -7.38 -3.84 -15.97
CA PRO A 23 -7.09 -5.27 -16.16
C PRO A 23 -5.61 -5.63 -16.06
N ALA A 24 -4.72 -4.64 -16.02
CA ALA A 24 -3.29 -4.86 -15.85
C ALA A 24 -2.82 -4.75 -14.39
N GLN A 25 -3.73 -4.39 -13.47
CA GLN A 25 -3.47 -4.41 -12.03
C GLN A 25 -3.77 -5.77 -11.41
N LEU A 26 -3.51 -5.90 -10.11
CA LEU A 26 -3.71 -7.16 -9.38
C LEU A 26 -5.18 -7.59 -9.42
N ASN A 27 -5.38 -8.85 -9.73
CA ASN A 27 -6.69 -9.47 -9.69
C ASN A 27 -7.17 -9.68 -8.24
N PRO A 28 -8.48 -9.90 -8.02
CA PRO A 28 -8.98 -10.33 -6.72
C PRO A 28 -8.27 -11.61 -6.25
N ILE A 29 -8.09 -11.74 -4.93
CA ILE A 29 -7.42 -12.92 -4.34
C ILE A 29 -8.20 -14.19 -4.72
N GLY A 30 -7.48 -15.17 -5.28
CA GLY A 30 -8.06 -16.43 -5.74
C GLY A 30 -8.80 -16.39 -7.07
N GLU A 31 -8.80 -15.26 -7.78
CA GLU A 31 -9.43 -15.12 -9.09
C GLU A 31 -8.40 -14.81 -10.19
N ILE A 32 -8.62 -15.36 -11.38
CA ILE A 32 -7.79 -15.07 -12.56
C ILE A 32 -8.13 -13.69 -13.13
N MET A 33 -9.38 -13.27 -12.98
CA MET A 33 -9.90 -11.99 -13.48
C MET A 33 -11.12 -11.56 -12.66
N SER A 34 -11.26 -10.27 -12.42
CA SER A 34 -12.45 -9.75 -11.73
C SER A 34 -13.74 -10.05 -12.52
N ARG A 35 -14.78 -10.49 -11.81
CA ARG A 35 -16.12 -10.74 -12.36
C ARG A 35 -16.71 -9.53 -13.08
N ALA A 36 -16.35 -8.32 -12.66
CA ALA A 36 -16.76 -7.06 -13.29
C ALA A 36 -16.46 -7.03 -14.80
N TRP A 37 -15.32 -7.56 -15.24
CA TRP A 37 -14.95 -7.61 -16.65
C TRP A 37 -15.85 -8.50 -17.48
N ALA A 38 -16.27 -9.63 -16.93
CA ALA A 38 -17.20 -10.54 -17.60
C ALA A 38 -18.60 -9.93 -17.74
N LEU A 39 -19.08 -9.27 -16.67
CA LEU A 39 -20.40 -8.62 -16.66
C LEU A 39 -20.47 -7.40 -17.57
N ALA A 40 -19.42 -6.61 -17.65
CA ALA A 40 -19.38 -5.44 -18.53
C ALA A 40 -19.45 -5.82 -20.02
N GLY A 41 -18.96 -6.99 -20.42
CA GLY A 41 -19.03 -7.47 -21.79
C GLY A 41 -18.52 -6.45 -22.81
N LYS A 42 -19.40 -6.00 -23.71
CA LYS A 42 -19.12 -4.96 -24.70
C LYS A 42 -19.32 -3.54 -24.18
N ASN A 43 -19.99 -3.36 -23.03
CA ASN A 43 -20.28 -2.06 -22.43
C ASN A 43 -19.04 -1.56 -21.64
N ARG A 44 -17.97 -1.27 -22.35
CA ARG A 44 -16.69 -0.83 -21.78
C ARG A 44 -16.17 0.39 -22.48
N VAL A 45 -15.62 1.32 -21.71
CA VAL A 45 -14.81 2.42 -22.22
C VAL A 45 -13.40 2.24 -21.68
N LEU A 46 -12.41 2.35 -22.57
CA LEU A 46 -10.99 2.29 -22.20
C LEU A 46 -10.40 3.70 -22.22
N LEU A 47 -9.94 4.16 -21.06
CA LEU A 47 -9.13 5.36 -20.97
C LEU A 47 -7.67 4.96 -21.24
N SER A 48 -7.12 5.41 -22.35
CA SER A 48 -5.77 5.02 -22.81
C SER A 48 -4.70 6.05 -22.53
N LYS A 49 -5.08 7.31 -22.28
CA LYS A 49 -4.13 8.36 -21.96
C LYS A 49 -3.71 8.29 -20.49
N VAL A 50 -2.40 8.30 -20.25
CA VAL A 50 -1.83 8.38 -18.90
C VAL A 50 -1.66 9.85 -18.55
N GLU A 51 -2.25 10.28 -17.43
CA GLU A 51 -2.21 11.67 -16.96
C GLU A 51 -1.29 11.85 -15.74
N ARG A 52 -0.83 10.75 -15.14
CA ARG A 52 -0.11 10.79 -13.87
C ARG A 52 1.37 11.14 -14.00
N TYR A 53 1.98 10.74 -15.11
CA TYR A 53 3.41 10.93 -15.38
C TYR A 53 3.68 10.81 -16.89
N ASP A 54 4.67 11.54 -17.36
CA ASP A 54 5.08 11.65 -18.78
C ASP A 54 6.58 11.39 -18.99
N ASN A 55 7.25 10.88 -17.96
CA ASN A 55 8.69 10.62 -17.93
C ASN A 55 9.03 9.16 -18.25
N GLN A 56 10.27 8.75 -17.94
CA GLN A 56 10.80 7.39 -18.14
C GLN A 56 9.95 6.29 -17.48
N LEU A 57 9.24 6.59 -16.37
CA LEU A 57 8.31 5.67 -15.74
C LEU A 57 7.12 5.33 -16.65
N LEU A 58 6.70 6.27 -17.50
CA LEU A 58 5.66 6.01 -18.49
C LEU A 58 6.12 4.96 -19.51
N ALA A 59 7.32 5.09 -20.05
CA ALA A 59 7.89 4.13 -20.98
C ALA A 59 7.98 2.73 -20.36
N LEU A 60 8.47 2.62 -19.14
CA LEU A 60 8.52 1.35 -18.39
C LEU A 60 7.13 0.78 -18.15
N SER A 61 6.16 1.57 -17.71
CA SER A 61 4.81 1.09 -17.43
C SER A 61 4.09 0.59 -18.69
N ILE A 62 4.29 1.26 -19.83
CA ILE A 62 3.78 0.82 -21.14
C ILE A 62 4.43 -0.50 -21.55
N ALA A 63 5.76 -0.61 -21.42
CA ALA A 63 6.48 -1.83 -21.72
C ALA A 63 6.01 -3.01 -20.87
N LEU A 64 5.85 -2.82 -19.56
CA LEU A 64 5.31 -3.81 -18.63
C LEU A 64 3.89 -4.24 -19.03
N ARG A 65 3.00 -3.29 -19.32
CA ARG A 65 1.62 -3.57 -19.73
C ARG A 65 1.55 -4.37 -21.04
N ASN A 66 2.37 -4.01 -22.03
CA ASN A 66 2.43 -4.72 -23.32
C ASN A 66 2.98 -6.14 -23.15
N ASN A 67 3.97 -6.33 -22.29
CA ASN A 67 4.54 -7.65 -22.04
C ASN A 67 3.60 -8.55 -21.23
N LEU A 68 2.80 -7.99 -20.30
CA LEU A 68 1.73 -8.74 -19.64
C LEU A 68 0.71 -9.28 -20.64
N LYS A 69 0.28 -8.46 -21.62
CA LYS A 69 -0.61 -8.91 -22.72
C LYS A 69 0.02 -9.99 -23.56
N ALA A 70 1.31 -9.87 -23.86
CA ALA A 70 2.05 -10.83 -24.66
C ALA A 70 2.52 -12.06 -23.88
N LYS A 71 2.30 -12.10 -22.54
CA LYS A 71 2.81 -13.12 -21.62
C LYS A 71 4.33 -13.29 -21.70
N LYS A 72 5.04 -12.19 -21.90
CA LYS A 72 6.50 -12.15 -21.96
C LYS A 72 7.07 -11.47 -20.72
N TRP A 73 8.24 -11.95 -20.28
CA TRP A 73 9.00 -11.28 -19.21
C TRP A 73 9.64 -10.00 -19.76
N VAL A 74 9.56 -8.92 -18.98
CA VAL A 74 10.30 -7.69 -19.28
C VAL A 74 11.67 -7.78 -18.65
N SER A 75 12.72 -7.71 -19.46
CA SER A 75 14.02 -7.40 -18.93
C SER A 75 14.00 -5.98 -18.36
N PRO A 76 14.56 -5.74 -17.17
CA PRO A 76 14.68 -4.39 -16.63
C PRO A 76 15.39 -3.51 -17.68
N ILE A 77 14.75 -2.43 -18.05
CA ILE A 77 15.34 -1.46 -18.97
C ILE A 77 16.48 -0.79 -18.19
N LYS A 78 17.70 -0.95 -18.67
CA LYS A 78 18.78 -0.05 -18.25
C LYS A 78 18.48 1.27 -18.94
N ASP A 79 18.07 2.24 -18.16
CA ASP A 79 17.83 3.55 -18.68
C ASP A 79 19.12 4.37 -18.67
N ASP A 80 19.37 5.11 -19.75
CA ASP A 80 20.39 6.14 -19.77
C ASP A 80 19.87 7.34 -18.96
N ASN A 81 19.92 7.16 -17.66
CA ASN A 81 19.55 8.22 -16.74
C ASN A 81 20.66 9.26 -16.69
N ASP A 82 20.29 10.53 -16.62
CA ASP A 82 21.22 11.63 -16.33
C ASP A 82 21.83 11.56 -14.91
N GLY A 83 21.59 10.47 -14.20
CA GLY A 83 22.06 10.19 -12.83
C GLY A 83 21.18 10.74 -11.72
N VAL A 84 20.15 11.53 -12.05
CA VAL A 84 19.28 12.22 -11.06
C VAL A 84 17.87 11.65 -11.06
N GLN A 85 17.29 11.43 -12.22
CA GLN A 85 15.90 10.93 -12.37
C GLN A 85 15.86 9.72 -13.29
N GLY A 86 14.90 8.82 -13.05
CA GLY A 86 14.63 7.68 -13.94
C GLY A 86 14.43 6.35 -13.22
N VAL A 87 14.65 5.27 -13.97
CA VAL A 87 14.52 3.90 -13.47
C VAL A 87 15.92 3.31 -13.25
N PHE A 88 16.26 3.03 -12.00
CA PHE A 88 17.55 2.50 -11.61
C PHE A 88 17.43 1.02 -11.22
N VAL A 89 18.21 0.17 -11.87
CA VAL A 89 18.31 -1.24 -11.51
C VAL A 89 19.58 -1.44 -10.67
N LYS A 90 19.40 -1.87 -9.43
CA LYS A 90 20.50 -2.10 -8.47
C LYS A 90 20.60 -3.58 -8.11
N THR A 91 21.81 -4.03 -7.78
CA THR A 91 21.96 -5.31 -7.08
C THR A 91 21.31 -5.21 -5.69
N ARG A 92 20.92 -6.34 -5.11
CA ARG A 92 20.33 -6.36 -3.76
C ARG A 92 21.22 -5.62 -2.75
N LYS A 93 22.53 -5.90 -2.74
CA LYS A 93 23.48 -5.24 -1.84
C LYS A 93 23.46 -3.71 -1.99
N ASN A 94 23.49 -3.21 -3.23
CA ASN A 94 23.51 -1.76 -3.47
C ASN A 94 22.16 -1.11 -3.18
N PHE A 95 21.07 -1.85 -3.33
CA PHE A 95 19.75 -1.39 -2.97
C PHE A 95 19.59 -1.29 -1.45
N GLU A 96 19.99 -2.33 -0.71
CA GLU A 96 19.98 -2.33 0.75
C GLU A 96 20.88 -1.21 1.33
N ALA A 97 22.10 -1.03 0.79
CA ALA A 97 22.95 0.07 1.18
C ALA A 97 22.32 1.45 0.93
N TYR A 98 21.58 1.60 -0.17
CA TYR A 98 20.85 2.84 -0.46
C TYR A 98 19.73 3.09 0.56
N ILE A 99 18.85 2.13 0.82
CA ILE A 99 17.76 2.34 1.76
C ILE A 99 18.24 2.55 3.20
N MET A 100 19.32 1.90 3.61
CA MET A 100 19.94 2.13 4.93
C MET A 100 20.64 3.49 5.04
N SER A 101 20.94 4.17 3.96
CA SER A 101 21.48 5.53 3.96
C SER A 101 20.42 6.63 4.03
N LEU A 102 19.15 6.28 3.90
CA LEU A 102 18.04 7.23 3.98
C LEU A 102 17.81 7.67 5.44
N ARG A 103 17.56 8.95 5.61
CA ARG A 103 17.20 9.55 6.90
C ARG A 103 15.68 9.51 7.07
N LEU A 104 15.20 9.76 8.28
CA LEU A 104 13.78 9.72 8.60
C LEU A 104 12.94 10.63 7.68
N GLU A 105 13.42 11.84 7.38
CA GLU A 105 12.73 12.78 6.50
C GLU A 105 12.66 12.33 5.04
N ASP A 106 13.59 11.51 4.56
CA ASP A 106 13.57 11.01 3.19
C ASP A 106 12.37 10.11 2.93
N TRP A 107 11.87 9.43 3.98
CA TRP A 107 10.69 8.57 3.92
C TRP A 107 9.37 9.31 3.71
N ASP A 108 9.39 10.64 3.72
CA ASP A 108 8.22 11.45 3.32
C ASP A 108 7.88 11.25 1.83
N THR A 109 8.89 11.05 1.02
CA THR A 109 8.75 10.93 -0.44
C THR A 109 9.14 9.57 -0.99
N VAL A 110 9.93 8.80 -0.24
CA VAL A 110 10.35 7.44 -0.64
C VAL A 110 9.35 6.40 -0.16
N LYS A 111 8.96 5.48 -1.05
CA LYS A 111 8.09 4.34 -0.72
C LYS A 111 8.75 3.04 -1.15
N LEU A 112 8.85 2.08 -0.22
CA LEU A 112 9.36 0.75 -0.48
C LEU A 112 8.20 -0.24 -0.67
N CYS A 113 8.10 -0.81 -1.86
CA CYS A 113 7.08 -1.80 -2.18
C CYS A 113 7.70 -3.20 -2.31
N CYS A 114 7.14 -4.16 -1.61
CA CYS A 114 7.56 -5.56 -1.67
C CYS A 114 6.40 -6.48 -2.03
N TRP A 115 6.74 -7.64 -2.61
CA TRP A 115 5.75 -8.63 -3.02
C TRP A 115 5.16 -9.43 -1.84
N ARG A 116 5.92 -9.68 -0.78
CA ARG A 116 5.53 -10.55 0.34
C ARG A 116 5.60 -9.79 1.65
N ASN A 117 4.62 -10.01 2.54
CA ASN A 117 4.60 -9.41 3.88
C ASN A 117 5.88 -9.69 4.67
N ARG A 118 6.38 -10.94 4.66
CA ARG A 118 7.65 -11.29 5.30
C ARG A 118 8.83 -10.45 4.80
N THR A 119 8.82 -10.06 3.52
CA THR A 119 9.86 -9.18 2.97
C THR A 119 9.67 -7.74 3.45
N VAL A 120 8.43 -7.29 3.57
CA VAL A 120 8.09 -5.98 4.15
C VAL A 120 8.60 -5.91 5.59
N GLU A 121 8.27 -6.90 6.42
CA GLU A 121 8.74 -7.00 7.81
C GLU A 121 10.27 -6.97 7.91
N GLY A 122 10.96 -7.74 7.06
CA GLY A 122 12.42 -7.76 7.06
C GLY A 122 13.03 -6.39 6.71
N TYR A 123 12.46 -5.67 5.76
CA TYR A 123 12.93 -4.32 5.44
C TYR A 123 12.52 -3.30 6.49
N ASN A 124 11.34 -3.40 7.08
CA ASN A 124 10.94 -2.52 8.18
C ASN A 124 11.92 -2.63 9.35
N ASN A 125 12.27 -3.86 9.75
CA ASN A 125 13.24 -4.07 10.83
C ASN A 125 14.62 -3.49 10.48
N MET A 126 15.11 -3.71 9.26
CA MET A 126 16.38 -3.17 8.77
C MET A 126 16.39 -1.63 8.76
N ILE A 127 15.30 -1.00 8.33
CA ILE A 127 15.14 0.46 8.29
C ILE A 127 15.09 1.01 9.72
N ARG A 128 14.31 0.39 10.61
CA ARG A 128 14.19 0.78 12.01
C ARG A 128 15.56 0.74 12.71
N GLU A 129 16.32 -0.35 12.50
CA GLU A 129 17.68 -0.49 13.02
C GLU A 129 18.60 0.60 12.48
N ALA A 130 18.56 0.88 11.17
CA ALA A 130 19.38 1.92 10.54
C ALA A 130 19.05 3.34 11.03
N LEU A 131 17.77 3.58 11.41
CA LEU A 131 17.31 4.84 12.01
C LEU A 131 17.58 4.91 13.53
N GLY A 132 18.06 3.82 14.14
CA GLY A 132 18.35 3.75 15.58
C GLY A 132 17.10 3.56 16.45
N PHE A 133 15.99 3.09 15.89
CA PHE A 133 14.78 2.78 16.64
C PHE A 133 14.93 1.47 17.41
N VAL A 134 14.67 1.50 18.71
CA VAL A 134 14.89 0.38 19.62
C VAL A 134 13.58 -0.14 20.21
N GLU A 135 12.64 0.75 20.51
CA GLU A 135 11.34 0.39 21.08
C GLU A 135 10.41 -0.20 20.03
N ASP A 136 9.33 -0.84 20.43
CA ASP A 136 8.32 -1.41 19.51
C ASP A 136 7.78 -0.35 18.54
N TYR A 137 7.62 0.87 19.02
CA TYR A 137 7.21 2.06 18.26
C TYR A 137 7.98 3.29 18.73
N GLU A 138 8.30 4.18 17.79
CA GLU A 138 9.04 5.41 18.07
C GLU A 138 8.29 6.64 17.54
N VAL A 139 8.42 7.76 18.27
CA VAL A 139 7.86 9.03 17.78
C VAL A 139 8.56 9.45 16.48
N GLY A 140 7.77 9.84 15.50
CA GLY A 140 8.23 10.16 14.15
C GLY A 140 8.07 9.01 13.17
N GLU A 141 7.83 7.77 13.61
CA GLU A 141 7.53 6.66 12.70
C GLU A 141 6.25 6.88 11.92
N ARG A 142 6.21 6.26 10.74
CA ARG A 142 5.05 6.22 9.88
C ARG A 142 4.35 4.89 10.00
N LEU A 143 3.07 4.95 10.30
CA LEU A 143 2.18 3.79 10.30
C LEU A 143 1.34 3.80 9.04
N LEU A 144 1.18 2.64 8.43
CA LEU A 144 0.23 2.40 7.35
C LEU A 144 -0.95 1.60 7.90
N LEU A 145 -2.15 2.13 7.80
CA LEU A 145 -3.35 1.44 8.28
C LEU A 145 -3.71 0.25 7.38
N ALA A 146 -3.71 -0.95 7.95
CA ALA A 146 -4.13 -2.16 7.24
C ALA A 146 -5.65 -2.26 7.06
N SER A 147 -6.42 -1.54 7.88
CA SER A 147 -7.89 -1.48 7.85
C SER A 147 -8.38 -0.09 8.28
N PRO A 148 -9.64 0.29 7.93
CA PRO A 148 -10.18 1.56 8.36
C PRO A 148 -10.27 1.62 9.89
N TYR A 149 -9.97 2.78 10.44
CA TYR A 149 -10.12 3.05 11.87
C TYR A 149 -11.38 3.87 12.13
N SER A 150 -12.19 3.43 13.10
CA SER A 150 -13.47 4.07 13.41
C SER A 150 -13.53 4.47 14.88
N VAL A 151 -14.07 5.66 15.14
CA VAL A 151 -14.38 6.16 16.47
C VAL A 151 -15.90 6.36 16.55
N SER A 152 -16.55 5.74 17.53
CA SER A 152 -18.00 5.81 17.72
C SER A 152 -18.81 5.51 16.43
N GLY A 153 -18.37 4.56 15.63
CA GLY A 153 -19.01 4.16 14.39
C GLY A 153 -18.74 5.05 13.17
N THR A 154 -17.96 6.11 13.33
CA THR A 154 -17.54 6.98 12.23
C THR A 154 -16.11 6.63 11.80
N ILE A 155 -15.89 6.40 10.52
CA ILE A 155 -14.54 6.17 9.98
C ILE A 155 -13.77 7.49 10.04
N VAL A 156 -12.66 7.51 10.78
CA VAL A 156 -11.80 8.68 10.96
C VAL A 156 -10.46 8.56 10.24
N ALA A 157 -10.08 7.34 9.85
CA ALA A 157 -8.93 7.09 8.98
C ALA A 157 -9.19 5.85 8.09
N TYR A 158 -8.64 5.85 6.89
CA TYR A 158 -8.94 4.84 5.87
C TYR A 158 -7.81 3.82 5.72
N THR A 159 -8.12 2.69 5.11
CA THR A 159 -7.10 1.71 4.69
C THR A 159 -6.05 2.38 3.80
N ASP A 160 -4.80 1.98 3.96
CA ASP A 160 -3.64 2.51 3.25
C ASP A 160 -3.34 4.00 3.55
N GLU A 161 -4.00 4.57 4.54
CA GLU A 161 -3.68 5.92 5.02
C GLU A 161 -2.42 5.88 5.89
N GLU A 162 -1.50 6.81 5.61
CA GLU A 162 -0.27 6.97 6.39
C GLU A 162 -0.49 7.97 7.52
N LEU A 163 -0.06 7.58 8.70
CA LEU A 163 -0.11 8.39 9.91
C LEU A 163 1.29 8.48 10.52
N VAL A 164 1.66 9.64 11.01
CA VAL A 164 2.95 9.87 11.69
C VAL A 164 2.71 9.87 13.19
N LEU A 165 3.46 9.07 13.94
CA LEU A 165 3.41 9.05 15.39
C LEU A 165 3.97 10.36 15.97
N LYS A 166 3.14 11.10 16.68
CA LYS A 166 3.48 12.34 17.38
C LYS A 166 3.67 12.14 18.87
N GLY A 167 3.02 11.12 19.42
CA GLY A 167 3.14 10.72 20.81
C GLY A 167 2.76 9.26 20.99
N ILE A 168 3.33 8.63 22.00
CA ILE A 168 3.11 7.23 22.35
C ILE A 168 2.89 7.17 23.84
N ASP A 169 1.79 6.55 24.25
CA ASP A 169 1.48 6.23 25.62
C ASP A 169 1.08 4.75 25.71
N LYS A 170 1.17 4.15 26.87
CA LYS A 170 0.79 2.76 27.10
C LYS A 170 -0.20 2.70 28.24
N ARG A 171 -1.39 2.18 28.00
CA ARG A 171 -2.49 2.18 28.97
C ARG A 171 -3.11 0.80 29.11
N ARG A 172 -3.63 0.56 30.31
CA ARG A 172 -4.50 -0.59 30.57
C ARG A 172 -5.95 -0.17 30.45
N PHE A 173 -6.72 -0.99 29.80
CA PHE A 173 -8.15 -0.84 29.62
C PHE A 173 -8.84 -2.06 30.23
N THR A 174 -9.87 -1.82 30.99
CA THR A 174 -10.74 -2.89 31.50
C THR A 174 -11.98 -2.95 30.63
N PHE A 175 -12.20 -4.08 29.99
CA PHE A 175 -13.38 -4.34 29.20
C PHE A 175 -14.09 -5.59 29.74
N ALA A 176 -15.24 -5.39 30.38
CA ALA A 176 -15.92 -6.42 31.16
C ALA A 176 -14.96 -6.99 32.23
N ASP A 177 -14.66 -8.29 32.16
CA ASP A 177 -13.76 -9.00 33.09
C ASP A 177 -12.32 -9.16 32.56
N TYR A 178 -11.98 -8.49 31.45
CA TYR A 178 -10.67 -8.62 30.82
C TYR A 178 -9.88 -7.31 30.95
N GLU A 179 -8.61 -7.45 31.31
CA GLU A 179 -7.64 -6.36 31.22
C GLU A 179 -6.88 -6.46 29.89
N LEU A 180 -6.82 -5.37 29.16
CA LEU A 180 -6.08 -5.25 27.91
C LEU A 180 -5.07 -4.12 28.04
N GLU A 181 -3.82 -4.39 27.74
CA GLU A 181 -2.81 -3.37 27.58
C GLU A 181 -2.73 -2.93 26.13
N ALA A 182 -2.75 -1.63 25.88
CA ALA A 182 -2.68 -1.10 24.52
C ALA A 182 -1.81 0.14 24.46
N TYR A 183 -1.13 0.30 23.33
CA TYR A 183 -0.53 1.56 22.95
C TYR A 183 -1.62 2.55 22.54
N VAL A 184 -1.46 3.80 22.97
CA VAL A 184 -2.30 4.93 22.60
C VAL A 184 -1.43 5.89 21.81
N PHE A 185 -1.66 5.95 20.50
CA PHE A 185 -0.86 6.75 19.58
C PHE A 185 -1.55 8.08 19.30
N ASP A 186 -0.86 9.17 19.63
CA ASP A 186 -1.18 10.49 19.09
C ASP A 186 -0.62 10.58 17.66
N VAL A 187 -1.48 10.87 16.71
CA VAL A 187 -1.13 11.01 15.28
C VAL A 187 -1.30 12.46 14.80
N GLY A 188 -1.43 13.41 15.72
CA GLY A 188 -1.61 14.84 15.42
C GLY A 188 -2.96 15.16 14.78
N ARG A 189 -3.99 14.38 15.10
CA ARG A 189 -5.38 14.56 14.64
C ARG A 189 -6.34 14.58 15.83
N ASP A 190 -7.61 14.83 15.58
CA ASP A 190 -8.67 14.86 16.60
C ASP A 190 -9.04 13.49 17.18
N PHE A 191 -8.23 12.48 16.93
CA PHE A 191 -8.38 11.12 17.44
C PHE A 191 -7.03 10.48 17.78
N VAL A 192 -7.07 9.45 18.61
CA VAL A 192 -5.92 8.60 18.92
C VAL A 192 -6.17 7.18 18.42
N LEU A 193 -5.10 6.47 18.07
CA LEU A 193 -5.19 5.05 17.75
C LEU A 193 -4.94 4.21 19.00
N HIS A 194 -5.70 3.12 19.14
CA HIS A 194 -5.47 2.12 20.18
C HIS A 194 -5.01 0.84 19.52
N VAL A 195 -3.82 0.37 19.85
CA VAL A 195 -3.22 -0.86 19.30
C VAL A 195 -2.90 -1.79 20.47
N PRO A 196 -3.51 -2.98 20.54
CA PRO A 196 -3.18 -3.95 21.57
C PRO A 196 -1.70 -4.30 21.58
N VAL A 197 -1.11 -4.52 22.76
CA VAL A 197 0.32 -4.85 22.90
C VAL A 197 0.64 -6.23 22.32
N ASP A 198 -0.31 -7.16 22.37
CA ASP A 198 -0.16 -8.56 21.93
C ASP A 198 -0.95 -8.83 20.62
N ALA A 199 -1.06 -7.88 19.71
CA ALA A 199 -1.83 -7.98 18.47
C ALA A 199 -1.02 -8.55 17.30
#